data_1dba1a27090668b4c444a365c6733948
#
_entry.id   1dba1a27090668b4c444a365c6733948
#
_cell.length_a   1.000
_cell.length_b   1.000
_cell.length_c   1.000
_cell.angle_alpha   90.00
_cell.angle_beta   90.00
_cell.angle_gamma   90.00
#
_symmetry.space_group_name_H-M   'P 1'
#
loop_
_entity.id
_entity.type
_entity.pdbx_description
1 polymer ?
#
loop_
_entity_poly.entity_id
_entity_poly.type
_entity_poly.pdbx_seq_one_letter_code
_entity_poly.pdbx_strand_id
1 'polypeptide(L)'
;MRPLALLAATLLSAATFAAAQAPTLPSAHEVISQAEAKAATEHKAILLDFGASWCGNCHLLERFLADPAIHPIMDNHFVMVTLITGEHPGDTKHANTPGGQQFEDSVGGKNTGWPFIVMLDAQGNPVVDSLRPVPNGKSNIGYPDSPAEVDWFMQMLQKSAPSLSPQETSTIHTWLTVHGHAA
;
A
#
# COMPACT_ATOMS: atom_id res chain seq x y z
N MET A 1 69.69 -3.63 -48.16
CA MET A 1 68.46 -2.81 -48.15
C MET A 1 67.33 -3.74 -47.73
N ARG A 2 66.86 -3.58 -46.51
CA ARG A 2 65.74 -4.40 -45.92
C ARG A 2 64.48 -3.53 -45.88
N PRO A 3 63.33 -3.97 -46.38
CA PRO A 3 62.08 -3.18 -46.23
C PRO A 3 61.48 -3.43 -44.84
N LEU A 4 61.12 -2.35 -44.17
CA LEU A 4 60.33 -2.32 -42.94
C LEU A 4 58.86 -2.60 -43.30
N ALA A 5 58.28 -3.66 -42.75
CA ALA A 5 56.85 -3.93 -42.82
C ALA A 5 56.15 -3.22 -41.64
N LEU A 6 55.30 -2.23 -41.96
CA LEU A 6 54.40 -1.59 -41.00
C LEU A 6 53.18 -2.52 -40.78
N LEU A 7 53.02 -3.06 -39.57
CA LEU A 7 51.79 -3.71 -39.12
C LEU A 7 50.84 -2.60 -38.61
N ALA A 8 49.75 -2.39 -39.33
CA ALA A 8 48.64 -1.54 -38.88
C ALA A 8 47.71 -2.40 -38.00
N ALA A 9 47.71 -2.13 -36.70
CA ALA A 9 46.74 -2.73 -35.77
C ALA A 9 45.44 -1.95 -35.78
N THR A 10 44.40 -2.53 -36.36
CA THR A 10 43.01 -1.99 -36.30
C THR A 10 42.38 -2.36 -34.97
N LEU A 11 42.20 -1.37 -34.09
CA LEU A 11 41.43 -1.47 -32.86
C LEU A 11 39.93 -1.49 -33.19
N LEU A 12 39.29 -2.63 -33.07
CA LEU A 12 37.84 -2.79 -33.19
C LEU A 12 37.21 -2.39 -31.85
N SER A 13 36.66 -1.18 -31.76
CA SER A 13 35.89 -0.72 -30.59
C SER A 13 34.51 -1.36 -30.60
N ALA A 14 34.28 -2.35 -29.76
CA ALA A 14 32.96 -2.90 -29.51
C ALA A 14 32.15 -1.92 -28.66
N ALA A 15 31.19 -1.22 -29.29
CA ALA A 15 30.21 -0.42 -28.59
C ALA A 15 29.18 -1.35 -27.93
N THR A 16 29.26 -1.49 -26.62
CA THR A 16 28.24 -2.17 -25.82
C THR A 16 27.01 -1.27 -25.74
N PHE A 17 25.97 -1.59 -26.50
CA PHE A 17 24.64 -0.98 -26.31
C PHE A 17 24.07 -1.54 -25.00
N ALA A 18 24.08 -0.72 -23.94
CA ALA A 18 23.25 -0.99 -22.76
C ALA A 18 21.79 -0.80 -23.20
N ALA A 19 21.04 -1.91 -23.34
CA ALA A 19 19.60 -1.86 -23.52
C ALA A 19 19.00 -1.23 -22.27
N ALA A 20 18.40 -0.05 -22.36
CA ALA A 20 17.62 0.56 -21.31
C ALA A 20 16.41 -0.36 -21.05
N GLN A 21 16.38 -1.03 -19.90
CA GLN A 21 15.22 -1.80 -19.46
C GLN A 21 14.08 -0.81 -19.20
N ALA A 22 12.89 -1.11 -19.73
CA ALA A 22 11.69 -0.37 -19.39
C ALA A 22 11.50 -0.40 -17.86
N PRO A 23 11.03 0.71 -17.24
CA PRO A 23 10.78 0.72 -15.80
C PRO A 23 9.75 -0.35 -15.46
N THR A 24 10.16 -1.34 -14.70
CA THR A 24 9.25 -2.36 -14.14
C THR A 24 8.63 -1.80 -12.87
N LEU A 25 7.33 -2.07 -12.65
CA LEU A 25 6.70 -1.73 -11.37
C LEU A 25 7.44 -2.44 -10.22
N PRO A 26 7.64 -1.75 -9.08
CA PRO A 26 8.21 -2.39 -7.90
C PRO A 26 7.32 -3.55 -7.44
N SER A 27 7.94 -4.63 -6.98
CA SER A 27 7.22 -5.76 -6.42
C SER A 27 6.62 -5.42 -5.05
N ALA A 28 5.59 -6.16 -4.61
CA ALA A 28 5.04 -6.02 -3.26
C ALA A 28 6.13 -6.15 -2.19
N HIS A 29 7.06 -7.09 -2.35
CA HIS A 29 8.18 -7.25 -1.43
C HIS A 29 9.06 -5.99 -1.33
N GLU A 30 9.39 -5.37 -2.45
CA GLU A 30 10.20 -4.13 -2.45
C GLU A 30 9.44 -2.97 -1.80
N VAL A 31 8.15 -2.82 -2.11
CA VAL A 31 7.29 -1.77 -1.52
C VAL A 31 7.17 -1.95 -0.01
N ILE A 32 6.90 -3.16 0.46
CA ILE A 32 6.77 -3.47 1.89
C ILE A 32 8.11 -3.30 2.61
N SER A 33 9.21 -3.78 2.05
CA SER A 33 10.54 -3.59 2.68
C SER A 33 10.92 -2.11 2.82
N GLN A 34 10.55 -1.27 1.87
CA GLN A 34 10.74 0.18 1.98
C GLN A 34 9.85 0.79 3.07
N ALA A 35 8.60 0.34 3.16
CA ALA A 35 7.67 0.80 4.19
C ALA A 35 8.14 0.40 5.60
N GLU A 36 8.62 -0.82 5.79
CA GLU A 36 9.21 -1.32 7.04
C GLU A 36 10.43 -0.48 7.46
N ALA A 37 11.35 -0.23 6.54
CA ALA A 37 12.53 0.60 6.80
C ALA A 37 12.14 2.03 7.22
N LYS A 38 11.15 2.63 6.55
CA LYS A 38 10.62 3.95 6.89
C LYS A 38 9.91 3.91 8.26
N ALA A 39 9.03 2.95 8.48
CA ALA A 39 8.27 2.79 9.72
C ALA A 39 9.20 2.60 10.94
N ALA A 40 10.24 1.78 10.79
CA ALA A 40 11.25 1.58 11.85
C ALA A 40 11.99 2.87 12.17
N THR A 41 12.37 3.66 11.14
CA THR A 41 13.11 4.92 11.33
C THR A 41 12.24 6.01 11.95
N GLU A 42 10.98 6.09 11.57
CA GLU A 42 10.04 7.12 12.00
C GLU A 42 9.20 6.70 13.22
N HIS A 43 9.38 5.48 13.72
CA HIS A 43 8.61 4.90 14.84
C HIS A 43 7.09 4.89 14.59
N LYS A 44 6.70 4.54 13.36
CA LYS A 44 5.32 4.46 12.91
C LYS A 44 4.88 3.01 12.71
N ALA A 45 3.57 2.80 12.69
CA ALA A 45 2.96 1.59 12.14
C ALA A 45 2.84 1.71 10.60
N ILE A 46 2.45 0.63 9.93
CA ILE A 46 2.16 0.63 8.50
C ILE A 46 0.64 0.44 8.32
N LEU A 47 -0.02 1.35 7.61
CA LEU A 47 -1.35 1.15 7.09
C LEU A 47 -1.21 0.66 5.65
N LEU A 48 -1.48 -0.62 5.44
CA LEU A 48 -1.44 -1.24 4.13
C LEU A 48 -2.86 -1.51 3.66
N ASP A 49 -3.21 -1.00 2.49
CA ASP A 49 -4.45 -1.33 1.81
C ASP A 49 -4.21 -2.01 0.47
N PHE A 50 -5.14 -2.88 0.12
CA PHE A 50 -5.20 -3.57 -1.16
C PHE A 50 -6.42 -3.10 -1.93
N GLY A 51 -6.28 -2.89 -3.23
CA GLY A 51 -7.36 -2.32 -4.01
C GLY A 51 -7.22 -2.52 -5.51
N ALA A 52 -8.05 -1.78 -6.24
CA ALA A 52 -8.06 -1.74 -7.70
C ALA A 52 -8.44 -0.33 -8.19
N SER A 53 -8.00 0.04 -9.37
CA SER A 53 -8.27 1.36 -9.97
C SER A 53 -9.76 1.64 -10.23
N TRP A 54 -10.57 0.61 -10.39
CA TRP A 54 -12.02 0.69 -10.61
C TRP A 54 -12.85 0.62 -9.31
N CYS A 55 -12.20 0.40 -8.15
CA CYS A 55 -12.86 0.15 -6.88
C CYS A 55 -13.39 1.45 -6.25
N GLY A 56 -14.69 1.66 -6.23
CA GLY A 56 -15.31 2.86 -5.68
C GLY A 56 -15.01 3.09 -4.20
N ASN A 57 -15.07 2.04 -3.36
CA ASN A 57 -14.73 2.13 -1.94
C ASN A 57 -13.23 2.41 -1.70
N CYS A 58 -12.36 1.98 -2.62
CA CYS A 58 -10.94 2.32 -2.54
C CYS A 58 -10.74 3.83 -2.76
N HIS A 59 -11.45 4.43 -3.71
CA HIS A 59 -11.42 5.88 -3.90
C HIS A 59 -12.03 6.67 -2.73
N LEU A 60 -12.97 6.09 -1.97
CA LEU A 60 -13.45 6.69 -0.72
C LEU A 60 -12.33 6.69 0.33
N LEU A 61 -11.62 5.59 0.49
CA LEU A 61 -10.48 5.47 1.39
C LEU A 61 -9.35 6.46 1.00
N GLU A 62 -9.02 6.53 -0.27
CA GLU A 62 -8.03 7.49 -0.79
C GLU A 62 -8.41 8.94 -0.45
N ARG A 63 -9.68 9.33 -0.67
CA ARG A 63 -10.17 10.67 -0.33
C ARG A 63 -10.10 10.96 1.17
N PHE A 64 -10.45 9.98 2.00
CA PHE A 64 -10.31 10.09 3.45
C PHE A 64 -8.86 10.32 3.86
N LEU A 65 -7.95 9.49 3.38
CA LEU A 65 -6.52 9.58 3.71
C LEU A 65 -5.85 10.86 3.16
N ALA A 66 -6.38 11.42 2.08
CA ALA A 66 -5.89 12.66 1.46
C ALA A 66 -6.53 13.94 2.03
N ASP A 67 -7.57 13.84 2.86
CA ASP A 67 -8.25 15.00 3.42
C ASP A 67 -7.30 15.85 4.28
N PRO A 68 -7.27 17.19 4.12
CA PRO A 68 -6.35 18.07 4.85
C PRO A 68 -6.46 18.01 6.38
N ALA A 69 -7.61 17.62 6.93
CA ALA A 69 -7.79 17.43 8.37
C ALA A 69 -7.31 16.06 8.87
N ILE A 70 -7.25 15.06 7.99
CA ILE A 70 -6.95 13.67 8.31
C ILE A 70 -5.50 13.31 7.96
N HIS A 71 -5.04 13.70 6.78
CA HIS A 71 -3.72 13.34 6.27
C HIS A 71 -2.57 13.59 7.25
N PRO A 72 -2.46 14.77 7.91
CA PRO A 72 -1.39 15.01 8.86
C PRO A 72 -1.43 14.07 10.08
N ILE A 73 -2.64 13.70 10.53
CA ILE A 73 -2.80 12.77 11.65
C ILE A 73 -2.33 11.37 11.21
N MET A 74 -2.82 10.90 10.07
CA MET A 74 -2.44 9.59 9.56
C MET A 74 -0.95 9.51 9.27
N ASP A 75 -0.37 10.54 8.63
CA ASP A 75 1.07 10.57 8.33
C ASP A 75 1.94 10.61 9.60
N ASN A 76 1.49 11.21 10.70
CA ASN A 76 2.24 11.20 11.96
C ASN A 76 2.35 9.79 12.58
N HIS A 77 1.40 8.90 12.35
CA HIS A 77 1.31 7.61 13.02
C HIS A 77 1.57 6.41 12.11
N PHE A 78 1.40 6.59 10.79
CA PHE A 78 1.45 5.50 9.82
C PHE A 78 2.33 5.81 8.62
N VAL A 79 3.02 4.80 8.13
CA VAL A 79 3.47 4.75 6.74
C VAL A 79 2.32 4.15 5.95
N MET A 80 1.70 4.95 5.07
CA MET A 80 0.57 4.52 4.26
C MET A 80 1.06 3.89 2.95
N VAL A 81 0.56 2.71 2.63
CA VAL A 81 0.96 1.92 1.45
C VAL A 81 -0.27 1.33 0.79
N THR A 82 -0.37 1.46 -0.52
CA THR A 82 -1.40 0.80 -1.34
C THR A 82 -0.75 -0.21 -2.27
N LEU A 83 -1.25 -1.44 -2.30
CA LEU A 83 -0.92 -2.46 -3.29
C LEU A 83 -2.13 -2.71 -4.18
N ILE A 84 -1.95 -2.55 -5.48
CA ILE A 84 -3.00 -2.86 -6.46
C ILE A 84 -3.00 -4.36 -6.73
N THR A 85 -4.12 -5.03 -6.46
CA THR A 85 -4.26 -6.49 -6.60
C THR A 85 -5.52 -6.90 -7.37
N GLY A 86 -6.43 -5.96 -7.62
CA GLY A 86 -7.75 -6.22 -8.18
C GLY A 86 -7.95 -5.82 -9.64
N GLU A 87 -6.91 -5.52 -10.41
CA GLU A 87 -7.08 -5.16 -11.81
C GLU A 87 -7.55 -6.35 -12.64
N HIS A 88 -8.45 -6.08 -13.59
CA HIS A 88 -9.01 -7.11 -14.44
C HIS A 88 -7.96 -7.70 -15.38
N PRO A 89 -8.02 -9.01 -15.67
CA PRO A 89 -7.17 -9.61 -16.68
C PRO A 89 -7.36 -8.91 -18.02
N GLY A 90 -6.25 -8.47 -18.63
CA GLY A 90 -6.26 -7.76 -19.90
C GLY A 90 -6.43 -6.24 -19.81
N ASP A 91 -6.46 -5.66 -18.61
CA ASP A 91 -6.33 -4.21 -18.48
C ASP A 91 -4.95 -3.78 -19.01
N THR A 92 -4.96 -2.85 -19.98
CA THR A 92 -3.74 -2.35 -20.62
C THR A 92 -3.28 -1.01 -20.04
N LYS A 93 -4.08 -0.41 -19.18
CA LYS A 93 -3.81 0.91 -18.56
C LYS A 93 -3.32 0.78 -17.12
N HIS A 94 -3.82 -0.22 -16.41
CA HIS A 94 -3.52 -0.44 -15.01
C HIS A 94 -2.92 -1.83 -14.83
N ALA A 95 -2.04 -1.98 -13.87
CA ALA A 95 -1.39 -3.25 -13.61
C ALA A 95 -1.40 -3.57 -12.12
N ASN A 96 -1.60 -4.82 -11.80
CA ASN A 96 -1.43 -5.32 -10.44
C ASN A 96 0.03 -5.19 -10.00
N THR A 97 0.23 -4.89 -8.73
CA THR A 97 1.55 -4.92 -8.09
C THR A 97 2.13 -6.33 -8.17
N PRO A 98 3.32 -6.53 -8.75
CA PRO A 98 3.93 -7.84 -8.84
C PRO A 98 4.07 -8.49 -7.45
N GLY A 99 3.52 -9.70 -7.28
CA GLY A 99 3.49 -10.39 -5.97
C GLY A 99 2.46 -9.85 -4.97
N GLY A 100 1.66 -8.84 -5.35
CA GLY A 100 0.66 -8.23 -4.47
C GLY A 100 -0.42 -9.19 -4.00
N GLN A 101 -1.00 -9.99 -4.91
CA GLN A 101 -2.04 -10.96 -4.56
C GLN A 101 -1.54 -12.02 -3.57
N GLN A 102 -0.30 -12.53 -3.77
CA GLN A 102 0.30 -13.49 -2.86
C GLN A 102 0.53 -12.88 -1.48
N PHE A 103 0.91 -11.60 -1.43
CA PHE A 103 1.07 -10.89 -0.17
C PHE A 103 -0.27 -10.65 0.51
N GLU A 104 -1.30 -10.19 -0.20
CA GLU A 104 -2.67 -10.04 0.29
C GLU A 104 -3.20 -11.34 0.90
N ASP A 105 -3.04 -12.47 0.18
CA ASP A 105 -3.44 -13.79 0.67
C ASP A 105 -2.71 -14.18 1.98
N SER A 106 -1.43 -13.85 2.09
CA SER A 106 -0.60 -14.18 3.25
C SER A 106 -0.96 -13.42 4.52
N VAL A 107 -1.54 -12.22 4.38
CA VAL A 107 -1.99 -11.38 5.50
C VAL A 107 -3.49 -11.47 5.78
N GLY A 108 -4.19 -12.43 5.16
CA GLY A 108 -5.59 -12.72 5.44
C GLY A 108 -6.60 -12.13 4.47
N GLY A 109 -6.17 -11.42 3.42
CA GLY A 109 -7.05 -10.76 2.44
C GLY A 109 -7.66 -11.67 1.38
N LYS A 110 -7.39 -12.97 1.42
CA LYS A 110 -7.89 -13.91 0.43
C LYS A 110 -9.41 -13.92 0.35
N ASN A 111 -9.96 -13.59 -0.82
CA ASN A 111 -11.41 -13.56 -1.12
C ASN A 111 -12.22 -12.59 -0.23
N THR A 112 -11.64 -11.48 0.22
CA THR A 112 -12.31 -10.55 1.13
C THR A 112 -13.02 -9.38 0.43
N GLY A 113 -12.66 -9.04 -0.79
CA GLY A 113 -13.08 -7.79 -1.47
C GLY A 113 -12.23 -6.57 -1.06
N TRP A 114 -12.37 -5.46 -1.80
CA TRP A 114 -11.56 -4.25 -1.65
C TRP A 114 -12.35 -3.01 -1.19
N PRO A 115 -11.66 -2.06 -0.50
CA PRO A 115 -10.30 -2.20 0.01
C PRO A 115 -10.23 -3.29 1.10
N PHE A 116 -9.18 -4.10 1.11
CA PHE A 116 -8.80 -4.87 2.28
C PHE A 116 -7.68 -4.11 2.98
N ILE A 117 -7.81 -3.87 4.28
CA ILE A 117 -6.85 -3.08 5.05
C ILE A 117 -6.23 -3.96 6.11
N VAL A 118 -4.91 -3.92 6.24
CA VAL A 118 -4.18 -4.52 7.35
C VAL A 118 -3.22 -3.51 7.96
N MET A 119 -3.22 -3.40 9.27
CA MET A 119 -2.25 -2.62 10.02
C MET A 119 -1.09 -3.53 10.41
N LEU A 120 0.13 -3.13 10.07
CA LEU A 120 1.35 -3.86 10.41
C LEU A 120 2.15 -3.05 11.43
N ASP A 121 2.94 -3.74 12.25
CA ASP A 121 3.98 -3.08 13.03
C ASP A 121 5.15 -2.62 12.12
N ALA A 122 6.14 -1.95 12.70
CA ALA A 122 7.31 -1.49 11.96
C ALA A 122 8.19 -2.62 11.41
N GLN A 123 7.97 -3.87 11.82
CA GLN A 123 8.66 -5.06 11.35
C GLN A 123 7.83 -5.85 10.33
N GLY A 124 6.68 -5.31 9.89
CA GLY A 124 5.81 -5.94 8.91
C GLY A 124 4.89 -7.04 9.47
N ASN A 125 4.83 -7.23 10.78
CA ASN A 125 3.93 -8.22 11.37
C ASN A 125 2.50 -7.67 11.44
N PRO A 126 1.47 -8.45 11.03
CA PRO A 126 0.07 -8.06 11.14
C PRO A 126 -0.36 -7.84 12.60
N VAL A 127 -0.92 -6.67 12.88
CA VAL A 127 -1.48 -6.29 14.21
C VAL A 127 -2.99 -6.47 14.22
N VAL A 128 -3.66 -6.00 13.19
CA VAL A 128 -5.13 -6.06 13.03
C VAL A 128 -5.50 -5.82 11.57
N ASP A 129 -6.60 -6.39 11.14
CA ASP A 129 -7.11 -6.27 9.78
C ASP A 129 -8.56 -5.72 9.74
N SER A 130 -9.03 -5.40 8.54
CA SER A 130 -10.39 -4.91 8.29
C SER A 130 -11.48 -5.98 8.37
N LEU A 131 -11.14 -7.21 8.72
CA LEU A 131 -12.10 -8.30 8.90
C LEU A 131 -12.73 -8.22 10.30
N ARG A 132 -13.78 -7.44 10.44
CA ARG A 132 -14.54 -7.28 11.68
C ARG A 132 -15.23 -8.59 12.07
N PRO A 133 -15.13 -9.01 13.36
CA PRO A 133 -15.91 -10.14 13.85
C PRO A 133 -17.42 -9.89 13.72
N VAL A 134 -18.15 -10.89 13.26
CA VAL A 134 -19.60 -10.92 13.17
C VAL A 134 -20.11 -12.27 13.69
N PRO A 135 -21.41 -12.43 14.04
CA PRO A 135 -21.91 -13.67 14.66
C PRO A 135 -21.56 -14.96 13.92
N ASN A 136 -21.43 -14.92 12.60
CA ASN A 136 -21.17 -16.10 11.77
C ASN A 136 -19.78 -16.05 11.08
N GLY A 137 -18.78 -15.39 11.69
CA GLY A 137 -17.43 -15.33 11.13
C GLY A 137 -16.82 -13.95 11.16
N LYS A 138 -16.32 -13.50 10.03
CA LYS A 138 -15.72 -12.17 9.84
C LYS A 138 -16.29 -11.51 8.57
N SER A 139 -16.38 -10.18 8.58
CA SER A 139 -16.80 -9.37 7.43
C SER A 139 -15.79 -8.28 7.18
N ASN A 140 -15.32 -8.14 5.94
CA ASN A 140 -14.47 -7.02 5.57
C ASN A 140 -15.29 -5.72 5.64
N ILE A 141 -14.80 -4.74 6.40
CA ILE A 141 -15.44 -3.42 6.45
C ILE A 141 -15.19 -2.60 5.18
N GLY A 142 -14.17 -2.95 4.41
CA GLY A 142 -13.78 -2.13 3.27
C GLY A 142 -13.46 -0.69 3.69
N TYR A 143 -14.08 0.28 3.02
CA TYR A 143 -14.17 1.65 3.52
C TYR A 143 -15.24 1.71 4.64
N PRO A 144 -14.91 2.28 5.83
CA PRO A 144 -15.84 2.30 6.96
C PRO A 144 -16.98 3.32 6.72
N ASP A 145 -18.16 2.83 6.38
CA ASP A 145 -19.35 3.64 6.05
C ASP A 145 -20.45 3.56 7.12
N SER A 146 -20.67 2.39 7.71
CA SER A 146 -21.64 2.23 8.79
C SER A 146 -21.03 2.50 10.17
N PRO A 147 -21.85 2.85 11.20
CA PRO A 147 -21.33 3.07 12.56
C PRO A 147 -20.48 1.91 13.08
N ALA A 148 -20.89 0.67 12.84
CA ALA A 148 -20.15 -0.51 13.31
C ALA A 148 -18.81 -0.72 12.57
N GLU A 149 -18.69 -0.26 11.33
CA GLU A 149 -17.45 -0.28 10.56
C GLU A 149 -16.52 0.85 11.00
N VAL A 150 -17.07 2.04 11.23
CA VAL A 150 -16.33 3.16 11.82
C VAL A 150 -15.76 2.76 13.18
N ASP A 151 -16.57 2.18 14.07
CA ASP A 151 -16.10 1.69 15.37
C ASP A 151 -14.96 0.67 15.25
N TRP A 152 -15.05 -0.25 14.27
CA TRP A 152 -13.99 -1.23 14.04
C TRP A 152 -12.71 -0.58 13.51
N PHE A 153 -12.84 0.34 12.56
CA PHE A 153 -11.70 1.08 12.02
C PHE A 153 -10.99 1.90 13.11
N MET A 154 -11.75 2.55 13.98
CA MET A 154 -11.19 3.26 15.14
C MET A 154 -10.45 2.32 16.10
N GLN A 155 -10.94 1.10 16.32
CA GLN A 155 -10.23 0.10 17.09
C GLN A 155 -8.95 -0.38 16.40
N MET A 156 -8.96 -0.52 15.05
CA MET A 156 -7.76 -0.85 14.28
C MET A 156 -6.69 0.22 14.47
N LEU A 157 -7.05 1.51 14.33
CA LEU A 157 -6.13 2.61 14.55
C LEU A 157 -5.54 2.61 15.95
N GLN A 158 -6.37 2.42 16.97
CA GLN A 158 -5.93 2.47 18.37
C GLN A 158 -5.03 1.30 18.74
N LYS A 159 -5.24 0.12 18.17
CA LYS A 159 -4.40 -1.07 18.39
C LYS A 159 -3.02 -0.92 17.75
N SER A 160 -2.94 -0.31 16.57
CA SER A 160 -1.70 -0.20 15.81
C SER A 160 -0.93 1.09 16.09
N ALA A 161 -1.60 2.16 16.50
CA ALA A 161 -1.01 3.43 16.89
C ALA A 161 -1.54 3.93 18.25
N PRO A 162 -1.13 3.31 19.37
CA PRO A 162 -1.62 3.67 20.71
C PRO A 162 -1.21 5.08 21.14
N SER A 163 -0.32 5.74 20.41
CA SER A 163 0.09 7.13 20.62
C SER A 163 -0.90 8.16 20.06
N LEU A 164 -1.94 7.74 19.31
CA LEU A 164 -3.02 8.63 18.86
C LEU A 164 -3.66 9.33 20.07
N SER A 165 -3.65 10.65 20.03
CA SER A 165 -4.27 11.47 21.07
C SER A 165 -5.81 11.38 21.01
N PRO A 166 -6.51 11.67 22.11
CA PRO A 166 -7.97 11.76 22.12
C PRO A 166 -8.53 12.78 21.11
N GLN A 167 -7.81 13.87 20.86
CA GLN A 167 -8.21 14.89 19.89
C GLN A 167 -8.11 14.35 18.45
N GLU A 168 -7.01 13.69 18.10
CA GLU A 168 -6.83 13.08 16.79
C GLU A 168 -7.88 11.98 16.55
N THR A 169 -8.08 11.12 17.55
CA THR A 169 -9.14 10.08 17.51
C THR A 169 -10.52 10.71 17.26
N SER A 170 -10.88 11.78 17.98
CA SER A 170 -12.14 12.49 17.80
C SER A 170 -12.26 13.11 16.40
N THR A 171 -11.18 13.70 15.88
CA THR A 171 -11.15 14.29 14.54
C THR A 171 -11.44 13.24 13.46
N ILE A 172 -10.73 12.08 13.51
CA ILE A 172 -10.93 10.97 12.58
C ILE A 172 -12.38 10.45 12.67
N HIS A 173 -12.87 10.16 13.88
CA HIS A 173 -14.21 9.65 14.09
C HIS A 173 -15.27 10.61 13.57
N THR A 174 -15.16 11.92 13.87
CA THR A 174 -16.10 12.94 13.38
C THR A 174 -16.07 13.03 11.86
N TRP A 175 -14.90 12.99 11.25
CA TRP A 175 -14.79 13.03 9.80
C TRP A 175 -15.53 11.86 9.15
N LEU A 176 -15.27 10.64 9.62
CA LEU A 176 -15.91 9.43 9.09
C LEU A 176 -17.44 9.45 9.28
N THR A 177 -17.94 9.96 10.40
CA THR A 177 -19.38 10.01 10.67
C THR A 177 -20.12 11.14 9.93
N VAL A 178 -19.43 12.22 9.57
CA VAL A 178 -20.04 13.39 8.92
C VAL A 178 -19.81 13.37 7.40
N HIS A 179 -18.65 12.95 6.94
CA HIS A 179 -18.24 13.00 5.53
C HIS A 179 -18.02 11.60 4.92
N GLY A 180 -18.09 10.56 5.74
CA GLY A 180 -17.75 9.19 5.36
C GLY A 180 -18.72 8.53 4.40
N HIS A 181 -19.92 9.09 4.25
CA HIS A 181 -20.93 8.50 3.38
C HIS A 181 -20.67 8.86 1.90
N ALA A 182 -20.79 7.85 1.05
CA ALA A 182 -20.82 8.06 -0.39
C ALA A 182 -21.97 9.00 -0.73
N ALA A 183 -21.66 10.12 -1.40
CA ALA A 183 -22.66 11.02 -1.95
C ALA A 183 -23.29 10.42 -3.23
#